data_a62ea68dc5bc18b9a9b93ce186afb244
#
_entry.id   a62ea68dc5bc18b9a9b93ce186afb244
#
_cell.length_a   1.000
_cell.length_b   1.000
_cell.length_c   1.000
_cell.angle_alpha   90.00
_cell.angle_beta   90.00
_cell.angle_gamma   90.00
#
_symmetry.space_group_name_H-M   'P 1'
#
loop_
_entity.id
_entity.type
_entity.pdbx_description
1 polymer ?
#
loop_
_entity_poly.entity_id
_entity_poly.type
_entity_poly.pdbx_seq_one_letter_code
_entity_poly.pdbx_strand_id
1 'polypeptide(L)'
;MKNKIILILMITLMTVITLYAANNESNNDKVKDIIMNNMETADDAKDTEDIQIEDNTLIEPDKEADEYTENENIKEETKDNTTFNGSNNEKLKNTSITNEIIMPSEELLKLLEKNKNKTGVAEMIELINEGGINAASKDKIDIENIICHTNTTSLMLASAFGHYDIAKALIDNGALVNLRADDGFNALMEAVRTDNIEMAKLLIEHDSDINIKNKDGKNMIMIACENGNEEMFNLLIENNADINEKSSWGASALIYASEKGNINIMKYLIDNGIDVNGKADDNGDTPLIWAVTGENPYEASKLLIENGADVNATNNSGTAPATILAGSVPKVVKLLKDNGADLDTKFTDDAPPIAIAASVGNLEIVKALVENGADVNYYPNDMNYTAIYHAIDQGSYEVAEYLFKNGVDLNIELKPSDVYGGAIKERYNVLEYAEAMQDKKMIDIVSKYYKKKK
;
A
#
# COMPACT_ATOMS: atom_id res chain seq x y z
N MET A 1 8.73 23.18 -3.38
CA MET A 1 7.97 22.15 -2.65
C MET A 1 7.21 21.20 -3.58
N LYS A 2 6.48 21.68 -4.61
CA LYS A 2 5.76 20.80 -5.56
C LYS A 2 6.67 19.79 -6.29
N ASN A 3 7.84 20.19 -6.76
CA ASN A 3 8.78 19.31 -7.47
C ASN A 3 9.38 18.19 -6.60
N LYS A 4 9.50 18.39 -5.28
CA LYS A 4 9.91 17.34 -4.35
C LYS A 4 8.81 16.29 -4.13
N ILE A 5 7.56 16.68 -4.17
CA ILE A 5 6.41 15.78 -4.00
C ILE A 5 6.25 14.93 -5.26
N ILE A 6 6.40 15.50 -6.45
CA ILE A 6 6.37 14.77 -7.73
C ILE A 6 7.52 13.76 -7.80
N LEU A 7 8.73 14.13 -7.38
CA LEU A 7 9.88 13.23 -7.34
C LEU A 7 9.67 12.08 -6.32
N ILE A 8 9.07 12.36 -5.17
CA ILE A 8 8.73 11.34 -4.16
C ILE A 8 7.64 10.41 -4.68
N LEU A 9 6.61 10.93 -5.36
CA LEU A 9 5.56 10.11 -5.98
C LEU A 9 6.09 9.27 -7.15
N MET A 10 7.00 9.78 -7.96
CA MET A 10 7.68 9.00 -9.01
C MET A 10 8.59 7.92 -8.41
N ILE A 11 9.31 8.21 -7.32
CA ILE A 11 10.15 7.24 -6.62
C ILE A 11 9.29 6.17 -5.94
N THR A 12 8.15 6.51 -5.33
CA THR A 12 7.22 5.52 -4.75
C THR A 12 6.54 4.68 -5.82
N LEU A 13 6.14 5.24 -6.95
CA LEU A 13 5.60 4.49 -8.08
C LEU A 13 6.68 3.57 -8.69
N MET A 14 7.91 4.04 -8.83
CA MET A 14 9.05 3.21 -9.28
C MET A 14 9.40 2.11 -8.27
N THR A 15 9.34 2.37 -6.96
CA THR A 15 9.58 1.31 -5.95
C THR A 15 8.48 0.25 -5.96
N VAL A 16 7.23 0.60 -6.18
CA VAL A 16 6.12 -0.37 -6.34
C VAL A 16 6.31 -1.20 -7.62
N ILE A 17 6.67 -0.56 -8.73
CA ILE A 17 6.95 -1.25 -10.01
C ILE A 17 8.20 -2.15 -9.89
N THR A 18 9.23 -1.74 -9.15
CA THR A 18 10.44 -2.54 -8.94
C THR A 18 10.23 -3.70 -7.97
N LEU A 19 9.41 -3.56 -6.94
CA LEU A 19 9.01 -4.65 -6.06
C LEU A 19 8.18 -5.70 -6.82
N TYR A 20 7.30 -5.27 -7.73
CA TYR A 20 6.55 -6.16 -8.62
C TYR A 20 7.46 -6.90 -9.62
N ALA A 21 8.46 -6.22 -10.19
CA ALA A 21 9.43 -6.84 -11.10
C ALA A 21 10.40 -7.80 -10.38
N ALA A 22 10.72 -7.54 -9.12
CA ALA A 22 11.59 -8.40 -8.32
C ALA A 22 10.93 -9.74 -7.93
N ASN A 23 9.60 -9.79 -7.86
CA ASN A 23 8.87 -11.02 -7.58
C ASN A 23 8.65 -11.93 -8.81
N ASN A 24 8.98 -11.47 -10.01
CA ASN A 24 8.91 -12.28 -11.23
C ASN A 24 10.32 -12.75 -11.63
N GLU A 25 10.68 -13.97 -11.26
CA GLU A 25 12.03 -14.57 -11.37
C GLU A 25 12.67 -14.61 -12.77
N SER A 26 12.00 -14.23 -13.85
CA SER A 26 12.53 -14.38 -15.21
C SER A 26 13.28 -13.15 -15.79
N ASN A 27 13.34 -12.01 -15.09
CA ASN A 27 13.93 -10.77 -15.60
C ASN A 27 14.88 -10.02 -14.63
N ASN A 28 15.34 -10.69 -13.58
CA ASN A 28 16.04 -10.07 -12.44
C ASN A 28 17.35 -9.33 -12.78
N ASP A 29 18.09 -9.76 -13.81
CA ASP A 29 19.42 -9.17 -14.08
C ASP A 29 19.32 -7.83 -14.82
N LYS A 30 18.39 -7.68 -15.76
CA LYS A 30 18.19 -6.41 -16.48
C LYS A 30 17.60 -5.30 -15.60
N VAL A 31 16.74 -5.67 -14.65
CA VAL A 31 16.10 -4.72 -13.72
C VAL A 31 17.12 -4.21 -12.71
N LYS A 32 18.04 -5.06 -12.23
CA LYS A 32 19.14 -4.63 -11.35
C LYS A 32 20.10 -3.64 -12.02
N ASP A 33 20.43 -3.87 -13.29
CA ASP A 33 21.31 -2.98 -14.05
C ASP A 33 20.68 -1.60 -14.29
N ILE A 34 19.35 -1.54 -14.51
CA ILE A 34 18.62 -0.28 -14.66
C ILE A 34 18.53 0.48 -13.32
N ILE A 35 18.35 -0.23 -12.20
CA ILE A 35 18.32 0.36 -10.85
C ILE A 35 19.69 0.93 -10.49
N MET A 36 20.76 0.20 -10.72
CA MET A 36 22.12 0.63 -10.40
C MET A 36 22.52 1.85 -11.24
N ASN A 37 22.22 1.87 -12.54
CA ASN A 37 22.48 3.03 -13.41
C ASN A 37 21.69 4.28 -13.00
N ASN A 38 20.44 4.12 -12.52
CA ASN A 38 19.63 5.26 -12.09
C ASN A 38 20.01 5.76 -10.69
N MET A 39 20.57 4.91 -9.82
CA MET A 39 21.12 5.33 -8.53
C MET A 39 22.45 6.09 -8.67
N GLU A 40 23.32 5.70 -9.58
CA GLU A 40 24.58 6.42 -9.89
C GLU A 40 24.31 7.82 -10.46
N THR A 41 23.29 7.99 -11.31
CA THR A 41 22.90 9.32 -11.83
C THR A 41 22.23 10.22 -10.79
N ALA A 42 21.66 9.67 -9.72
CA ALA A 42 21.07 10.44 -8.62
C ALA A 42 22.13 10.93 -7.60
N ASP A 43 23.26 10.23 -7.48
CA ASP A 43 24.37 10.66 -6.60
C ASP A 43 25.24 11.73 -7.28
N ASP A 44 25.39 11.72 -8.59
CA ASP A 44 26.10 12.76 -9.36
C ASP A 44 25.37 14.12 -9.34
N ALA A 45 24.08 14.14 -9.00
CA ALA A 45 23.30 15.38 -8.83
C ALA A 45 23.48 16.07 -7.47
N LYS A 46 24.25 15.49 -6.55
CA LYS A 46 24.51 16.09 -5.21
C LYS A 46 25.74 16.99 -5.13
N ASP A 47 26.58 17.00 -6.14
CA ASP A 47 27.88 17.70 -6.09
C ASP A 47 27.96 19.04 -6.85
N THR A 48 26.82 19.66 -7.20
CA THR A 48 26.83 21.02 -7.74
C THR A 48 25.91 21.95 -6.97
N GLU A 49 26.54 22.99 -6.43
CA GLU A 49 26.07 24.28 -5.95
C GLU A 49 26.05 24.52 -4.43
N ASP A 50 27.17 25.10 -3.98
CA ASP A 50 27.25 26.10 -2.93
C ASP A 50 26.38 27.30 -3.30
N ILE A 51 25.19 27.41 -2.75
CA ILE A 51 24.41 28.65 -2.73
C ILE A 51 24.46 29.21 -1.32
N GLN A 52 25.21 30.30 -1.16
CA GLN A 52 25.19 31.17 0.00
C GLN A 52 23.76 31.69 0.21
N ILE A 53 23.18 31.38 1.34
CA ILE A 53 21.93 32.02 1.79
C ILE A 53 22.34 33.19 2.70
N GLU A 54 22.15 34.40 2.19
CA GLU A 54 22.19 35.62 3.00
C GLU A 54 21.05 35.62 4.03
N ASP A 55 21.48 35.84 5.23
CA ASP A 55 20.69 36.05 6.46
C ASP A 55 19.83 37.31 6.31
N ASN A 56 18.52 37.22 6.37
CA ASN A 56 17.70 38.39 6.69
C ASN A 56 16.34 38.05 7.32
N THR A 57 16.25 38.53 8.55
CA THR A 57 15.07 38.99 9.29
C THR A 57 14.18 37.99 9.98
N LEU A 58 14.44 37.92 11.28
CA LEU A 58 13.51 37.63 12.37
C LEU A 58 12.21 38.43 12.24
N ILE A 59 11.08 37.73 12.22
CA ILE A 59 9.79 38.29 12.61
C ILE A 59 9.30 37.50 13.82
N GLU A 60 9.25 38.17 14.97
CA GLU A 60 8.63 37.69 16.20
C GLU A 60 7.11 37.53 16.02
N PRO A 61 6.46 36.54 16.66
CA PRO A 61 5.00 36.50 16.66
C PRO A 61 4.43 37.36 17.78
N ASP A 62 3.54 38.27 17.40
CA ASP A 62 2.73 39.06 18.30
C ASP A 62 1.87 38.19 19.21
N LYS A 63 1.93 38.57 20.49
CA LYS A 63 1.00 38.12 21.52
C LYS A 63 -0.26 38.99 21.46
N GLU A 64 -1.39 38.39 21.19
CA GLU A 64 -2.64 38.85 21.79
C GLU A 64 -3.44 37.67 22.32
N ALA A 65 -3.61 37.71 23.62
CA ALA A 65 -4.51 36.90 24.38
C ALA A 65 -5.88 37.54 24.34
N ASP A 66 -6.92 36.74 24.14
CA ASP A 66 -8.24 37.09 24.66
C ASP A 66 -8.91 35.89 25.29
N GLU A 67 -9.21 36.14 26.57
CA GLU A 67 -10.06 35.38 27.46
C GLU A 67 -11.45 35.18 26.87
N TYR A 68 -12.00 33.98 26.96
CA TYR A 68 -13.43 33.79 27.13
C TYR A 68 -13.72 32.74 28.20
N THR A 69 -14.36 33.26 29.20
CA THR A 69 -14.92 32.74 30.44
C THR A 69 -15.83 31.52 30.27
N GLU A 70 -15.71 30.68 31.29
CA GLU A 70 -16.69 29.69 31.73
C GLU A 70 -18.13 30.24 31.76
N ASN A 71 -19.07 29.41 31.35
CA ASN A 71 -20.42 29.42 31.94
C ASN A 71 -21.01 28.02 32.00
N GLU A 72 -21.35 27.70 33.24
CA GLU A 72 -22.07 26.52 33.69
C GLU A 72 -23.55 26.51 33.24
N ASN A 73 -24.09 25.31 33.32
CA ASN A 73 -25.50 24.96 33.49
C ASN A 73 -26.43 24.97 32.27
N ILE A 74 -26.85 23.76 31.90
CA ILE A 74 -28.30 23.47 31.82
C ILE A 74 -28.49 21.98 32.10
N LYS A 75 -29.36 21.71 33.07
CA LYS A 75 -29.87 20.40 33.52
C LYS A 75 -31.03 19.89 32.61
N GLU A 76 -31.08 18.56 32.54
CA GLU A 76 -32.29 17.69 32.58
C GLU A 76 -33.43 17.94 31.58
N GLU A 77 -33.78 16.87 30.84
CA GLU A 77 -34.97 15.99 30.96
C GLU A 77 -35.03 14.99 29.79
N THR A 78 -34.87 13.73 30.02
CA THR A 78 -35.71 12.54 30.22
C THR A 78 -36.61 12.07 29.08
N LYS A 79 -36.52 10.73 28.87
CA LYS A 79 -37.49 9.72 28.37
C LYS A 79 -37.54 9.51 26.86
N ASP A 80 -37.59 8.32 26.31
CA ASP A 80 -38.02 6.99 26.76
C ASP A 80 -37.48 5.87 25.87
N ASN A 81 -37.23 4.72 26.51
CA ASN A 81 -37.42 3.34 26.06
C ASN A 81 -37.19 2.89 24.62
N THR A 82 -36.18 2.06 24.43
CA THR A 82 -36.40 0.69 23.93
C THR A 82 -35.32 -0.26 24.46
N THR A 83 -35.77 -1.24 25.17
CA THR A 83 -35.06 -2.40 25.72
C THR A 83 -34.43 -3.22 24.62
N PHE A 84 -33.09 -3.47 24.72
CA PHE A 84 -32.49 -4.66 24.16
C PHE A 84 -31.70 -5.37 25.27
N ASN A 85 -32.19 -6.54 25.62
CA ASN A 85 -31.53 -7.48 26.50
C ASN A 85 -30.22 -7.98 25.84
N GLY A 86 -29.13 -7.76 26.49
CA GLY A 86 -27.81 -8.30 26.16
C GLY A 86 -27.04 -8.52 27.45
N SER A 87 -27.36 -9.59 28.15
CA SER A 87 -26.55 -10.12 29.26
C SER A 87 -25.28 -10.72 28.65
N ASN A 88 -24.11 -10.10 28.90
CA ASN A 88 -22.81 -10.75 29.15
C ASN A 88 -21.63 -9.77 29.14
N ASN A 89 -21.79 -8.53 29.59
CA ASN A 89 -20.69 -7.57 29.68
C ASN A 89 -20.29 -7.20 31.14
N GLU A 90 -20.32 -8.15 32.07
CA GLU A 90 -19.93 -7.90 33.47
C GLU A 90 -18.69 -8.66 33.98
N LYS A 91 -17.81 -9.16 33.08
CA LYS A 91 -16.57 -9.83 33.54
C LYS A 91 -15.27 -9.11 33.22
N LEU A 92 -15.31 -7.93 32.63
CA LEU A 92 -14.10 -7.13 32.31
C LEU A 92 -14.00 -5.83 33.12
N LYS A 93 -14.49 -5.82 34.38
CA LYS A 93 -14.20 -4.73 35.31
C LYS A 93 -13.22 -5.20 36.37
N ASN A 94 -12.01 -4.61 36.32
CA ASN A 94 -11.03 -4.59 37.40
C ASN A 94 -10.35 -5.94 37.74
N THR A 95 -9.54 -6.49 36.86
CA THR A 95 -8.27 -7.01 37.34
C THR A 95 -7.35 -5.80 37.54
N SER A 96 -7.26 -5.32 38.78
CA SER A 96 -6.09 -4.57 39.21
C SER A 96 -4.89 -5.42 38.79
N ILE A 97 -4.10 -4.90 37.86
CA ILE A 97 -2.78 -5.45 37.54
C ILE A 97 -2.02 -5.34 38.85
N THR A 98 -2.00 -6.42 39.62
CA THR A 98 -1.10 -6.52 40.76
C THR A 98 0.29 -6.49 40.12
N ASN A 99 1.12 -5.51 40.50
CA ASN A 99 2.53 -5.38 40.10
C ASN A 99 3.37 -6.53 40.67
N GLU A 100 2.81 -7.74 40.79
CA GLU A 100 3.56 -8.91 41.20
C GLU A 100 4.41 -9.38 40.04
N ILE A 101 5.72 -9.32 40.22
CA ILE A 101 6.68 -9.90 39.24
C ILE A 101 6.52 -11.42 39.30
N ILE A 102 5.95 -12.00 38.22
CA ILE A 102 5.85 -13.43 38.07
C ILE A 102 7.22 -13.96 37.62
N MET A 103 7.88 -14.71 38.51
CA MET A 103 9.18 -15.30 38.22
C MET A 103 9.01 -16.59 37.39
N PRO A 104 9.91 -16.87 36.42
CA PRO A 104 9.86 -18.08 35.62
C PRO A 104 10.15 -19.34 36.46
N SER A 105 9.52 -20.45 36.07
CA SER A 105 9.87 -21.75 36.63
C SER A 105 11.28 -22.20 36.20
N GLU A 106 11.90 -23.11 36.99
CA GLU A 106 13.17 -23.69 36.60
C GLU A 106 13.11 -24.45 35.28
N GLU A 107 11.96 -25.03 34.96
CA GLU A 107 11.71 -25.75 33.72
C GLU A 107 11.70 -24.80 32.51
N LEU A 108 11.04 -23.63 32.63
CA LEU A 108 11.05 -22.58 31.61
C LEU A 108 12.47 -22.06 31.37
N LEU A 109 13.23 -21.78 32.44
CA LEU A 109 14.61 -21.31 32.31
C LEU A 109 15.51 -22.34 31.60
N LYS A 110 15.36 -23.64 31.91
CA LYS A 110 16.07 -24.73 31.21
C LYS A 110 15.67 -24.81 29.73
N LEU A 111 14.39 -24.61 29.40
CA LEU A 111 13.91 -24.59 28.02
C LEU A 111 14.51 -23.43 27.23
N LEU A 112 14.52 -22.24 27.80
CA LEU A 112 15.12 -21.04 27.19
C LEU A 112 16.62 -21.24 26.97
N GLU A 113 17.36 -21.67 28.00
CA GLU A 113 18.81 -21.90 27.89
C GLU A 113 19.13 -22.94 26.81
N LYS A 114 18.34 -24.04 26.72
CA LYS A 114 18.48 -25.05 25.67
C LYS A 114 18.29 -24.46 24.25
N ASN A 115 17.46 -23.43 24.12
CA ASN A 115 17.10 -22.81 22.83
C ASN A 115 17.78 -21.45 22.62
N LYS A 116 18.72 -21.03 23.45
CA LYS A 116 19.31 -19.68 23.44
C LYS A 116 19.95 -19.25 22.12
N ASN A 117 20.28 -20.20 21.25
CA ASN A 117 20.82 -19.91 19.91
C ASN A 117 19.73 -19.72 18.83
N LYS A 118 18.45 -19.87 19.18
CA LYS A 118 17.36 -19.58 18.28
C LYS A 118 17.08 -18.08 18.28
N THR A 119 16.68 -17.57 17.14
CA THR A 119 16.34 -16.14 16.93
C THR A 119 15.35 -15.64 17.98
N GLY A 120 15.64 -14.49 18.58
CA GLY A 120 14.78 -13.84 19.58
C GLY A 120 14.80 -14.46 20.99
N VAL A 121 15.43 -15.61 21.20
CA VAL A 121 15.43 -16.28 22.55
C VAL A 121 16.38 -15.59 23.52
N ALA A 122 17.48 -15.03 23.05
CA ALA A 122 18.39 -14.26 23.90
C ALA A 122 17.69 -13.03 24.51
N GLU A 123 16.92 -12.32 23.69
CA GLU A 123 16.11 -11.16 24.08
C GLU A 123 15.01 -11.55 25.08
N MET A 124 14.36 -12.72 24.88
CA MET A 124 13.39 -13.24 25.86
C MET A 124 14.03 -13.52 27.22
N ILE A 125 15.24 -14.11 27.24
CA ILE A 125 15.99 -14.37 28.47
C ILE A 125 16.32 -13.06 29.17
N GLU A 126 16.76 -12.05 28.43
CA GLU A 126 17.07 -10.72 28.97
C GLU A 126 15.82 -10.07 29.59
N LEU A 127 14.70 -10.01 28.87
CA LEU A 127 13.45 -9.47 29.39
C LEU A 127 12.98 -10.16 30.66
N ILE A 128 13.00 -11.49 30.68
CA ILE A 128 12.59 -12.29 31.84
C ILE A 128 13.50 -12.03 33.05
N ASN A 129 14.81 -11.91 32.86
CA ASN A 129 15.75 -11.62 33.91
C ASN A 129 15.60 -10.20 34.49
N GLU A 130 15.21 -9.23 33.66
CA GLU A 130 14.99 -7.85 34.08
C GLU A 130 13.69 -7.63 34.85
N GLY A 131 12.60 -8.34 34.52
CA GLY A 131 11.30 -8.01 35.10
C GLY A 131 10.30 -9.19 35.16
N GLY A 132 10.74 -10.42 35.00
CA GLY A 132 9.89 -11.61 35.05
C GLY A 132 9.16 -11.89 33.73
N ILE A 133 8.21 -12.83 33.77
CA ILE A 133 7.56 -13.40 32.58
C ILE A 133 6.81 -12.35 31.73
N ASN A 134 6.24 -11.34 32.38
CA ASN A 134 5.48 -10.28 31.72
C ASN A 134 6.29 -9.01 31.50
N ALA A 135 7.62 -9.05 31.65
CA ALA A 135 8.47 -7.92 31.33
C ALA A 135 8.33 -7.52 29.85
N ALA A 136 8.41 -6.23 29.62
CA ALA A 136 8.29 -5.65 28.29
C ALA A 136 9.54 -4.86 27.93
N SER A 137 9.92 -4.90 26.67
CA SER A 137 11.09 -4.18 26.15
C SER A 137 10.95 -2.67 26.29
N LYS A 138 12.04 -2.00 26.67
CA LYS A 138 12.11 -0.53 26.70
C LYS A 138 12.41 0.06 25.35
N ASP A 139 13.08 -0.72 24.51
CA ASP A 139 13.52 -0.35 23.17
C ASP A 139 12.87 -1.22 22.11
N LYS A 140 12.92 -0.73 20.87
CA LYS A 140 12.51 -1.49 19.69
C LYS A 140 13.47 -2.66 19.45
N ILE A 141 12.91 -3.83 19.18
CA ILE A 141 13.68 -5.04 18.85
C ILE A 141 13.60 -5.24 17.34
N ASP A 142 14.74 -5.31 16.67
CA ASP A 142 14.85 -5.52 15.22
C ASP A 142 15.78 -6.71 14.96
N ILE A 143 15.20 -7.85 14.61
CA ILE A 143 15.92 -9.10 14.42
C ILE A 143 15.42 -9.76 13.13
N GLU A 144 16.32 -10.05 12.19
CA GLU A 144 16.03 -10.81 10.96
C GLU A 144 14.82 -10.27 10.16
N ASN A 145 14.69 -8.93 10.05
CA ASN A 145 13.58 -8.23 9.39
C ASN A 145 12.23 -8.28 10.13
N ILE A 146 12.18 -8.83 11.33
CA ILE A 146 11.04 -8.73 12.24
C ILE A 146 11.28 -7.57 13.19
N ILE A 147 10.46 -6.55 13.07
CA ILE A 147 10.50 -5.37 13.92
C ILE A 147 9.43 -5.51 14.98
N CYS A 148 9.86 -5.61 16.25
CA CYS A 148 8.98 -5.53 17.40
C CYS A 148 9.17 -4.17 18.08
N HIS A 149 8.06 -3.52 18.39
CA HIS A 149 8.08 -2.18 18.98
C HIS A 149 8.39 -2.22 20.49
N THR A 150 8.54 -1.04 21.10
CA THR A 150 8.64 -0.93 22.55
C THR A 150 7.44 -1.56 23.25
N ASN A 151 7.62 -2.01 24.47
CA ASN A 151 6.65 -2.81 25.22
C ASN A 151 6.36 -4.23 24.66
N THR A 152 7.26 -4.76 23.83
CA THR A 152 7.17 -6.16 23.37
C THR A 152 7.53 -7.11 24.51
N THR A 153 6.71 -8.15 24.72
CA THR A 153 6.91 -9.17 25.75
C THR A 153 7.59 -10.43 25.18
N SER A 154 8.12 -11.28 26.08
CA SER A 154 8.68 -12.59 25.67
C SER A 154 7.67 -13.46 24.92
N LEU A 155 6.37 -13.40 25.26
CA LEU A 155 5.32 -14.13 24.55
C LEU A 155 5.12 -13.60 23.12
N MET A 156 5.17 -12.26 22.93
CA MET A 156 5.09 -11.67 21.57
C MET A 156 6.30 -12.08 20.73
N LEU A 157 7.51 -12.07 21.30
CA LEU A 157 8.72 -12.57 20.60
C LEU A 157 8.59 -14.06 20.23
N ALA A 158 8.13 -14.91 21.18
CA ALA A 158 7.90 -16.32 20.90
C ALA A 158 6.90 -16.53 19.76
N SER A 159 5.86 -15.69 19.68
CA SER A 159 4.87 -15.71 18.61
C SER A 159 5.44 -15.23 17.27
N ALA A 160 6.16 -14.12 17.26
CA ALA A 160 6.75 -13.53 16.06
C ALA A 160 7.78 -14.47 15.41
N PHE A 161 8.56 -15.19 16.23
CA PHE A 161 9.58 -16.15 15.75
C PHE A 161 9.11 -17.61 15.68
N GLY A 162 7.84 -17.87 15.99
CA GLY A 162 7.24 -19.19 15.85
C GLY A 162 7.73 -20.24 16.86
N HIS A 163 8.16 -19.82 18.06
CA HIS A 163 8.66 -20.72 19.10
C HIS A 163 7.52 -21.32 19.94
N TYR A 164 6.75 -22.24 19.37
CA TYR A 164 5.56 -22.82 19.97
C TYR A 164 5.78 -23.37 21.40
N ASP A 165 6.82 -24.20 21.59
CA ASP A 165 7.10 -24.81 22.90
C ASP A 165 7.43 -23.73 23.97
N ILE A 166 8.12 -22.67 23.57
CA ILE A 166 8.46 -21.56 24.48
C ILE A 166 7.20 -20.75 24.79
N ALA A 167 6.39 -20.43 23.79
CA ALA A 167 5.13 -19.71 23.98
C ALA A 167 4.20 -20.48 24.94
N LYS A 168 4.04 -21.78 24.72
CA LYS A 168 3.25 -22.64 25.59
C LYS A 168 3.80 -22.64 27.03
N ALA A 169 5.11 -22.81 27.20
CA ALA A 169 5.71 -22.77 28.51
C ALA A 169 5.59 -21.40 29.21
N LEU A 170 5.67 -20.29 28.45
CA LEU A 170 5.42 -18.94 28.98
C LEU A 170 3.97 -18.81 29.49
N ILE A 171 2.99 -19.27 28.72
CA ILE A 171 1.57 -19.24 29.11
C ILE A 171 1.34 -20.11 30.35
N ASP A 172 1.87 -21.34 30.38
CA ASP A 172 1.79 -22.24 31.53
C ASP A 172 2.41 -21.66 32.81
N ASN A 173 3.35 -20.71 32.66
CA ASN A 173 3.98 -19.96 33.75
C ASN A 173 3.31 -18.59 34.04
N GLY A 174 2.15 -18.31 33.47
CA GLY A 174 1.36 -17.11 33.76
C GLY A 174 1.66 -15.91 32.88
N ALA A 175 2.18 -16.11 31.66
CA ALA A 175 2.29 -15.02 30.69
C ALA A 175 0.90 -14.48 30.32
N LEU A 176 0.74 -13.17 30.38
CA LEU A 176 -0.50 -12.48 30.03
C LEU A 176 -0.61 -12.37 28.50
N VAL A 177 -1.55 -13.12 27.91
CA VAL A 177 -1.70 -13.26 26.46
C VAL A 177 -2.19 -11.97 25.77
N ASN A 178 -2.83 -11.07 26.53
CA ASN A 178 -3.47 -9.86 25.98
C ASN A 178 -2.67 -8.57 26.22
N LEU A 179 -1.43 -8.66 26.70
CA LEU A 179 -0.54 -7.50 26.72
C LEU A 179 -0.29 -6.99 25.32
N ARG A 180 -0.11 -5.68 25.19
CA ARG A 180 0.06 -5.02 23.89
C ARG A 180 1.36 -4.22 23.85
N ALA A 181 2.08 -4.35 22.76
CA ALA A 181 3.20 -3.49 22.43
C ALA A 181 2.71 -2.07 22.02
N ASP A 182 3.64 -1.13 21.87
CA ASP A 182 3.29 0.25 21.56
C ASP A 182 2.63 0.44 20.18
N ASP A 183 2.87 -0.45 19.23
CA ASP A 183 2.18 -0.46 17.95
C ASP A 183 0.76 -1.08 18.00
N GLY A 184 0.37 -1.54 19.18
CA GLY A 184 -0.92 -2.14 19.43
C GLY A 184 -0.99 -3.65 19.19
N PHE A 185 0.09 -4.29 18.78
CA PHE A 185 0.14 -5.74 18.61
C PHE A 185 0.11 -6.47 19.95
N ASN A 186 -0.57 -7.61 19.99
CA ASN A 186 -0.43 -8.64 21.03
C ASN A 186 0.21 -9.90 20.43
N ALA A 187 0.42 -10.93 21.24
CA ALA A 187 1.02 -12.18 20.78
C ALA A 187 0.22 -12.86 19.64
N LEU A 188 -1.13 -12.81 19.68
CA LEU A 188 -1.97 -13.37 18.63
C LEU A 188 -1.82 -12.59 17.30
N MET A 189 -1.78 -11.27 17.37
CA MET A 189 -1.58 -10.45 16.17
C MET A 189 -0.22 -10.70 15.53
N GLU A 190 0.83 -10.97 16.32
CA GLU A 190 2.14 -11.41 15.82
C GLU A 190 2.05 -12.76 15.11
N ALA A 191 1.33 -13.74 15.68
CA ALA A 191 1.12 -15.04 15.05
C ALA A 191 0.36 -14.91 13.72
N VAL A 192 -0.66 -14.02 13.66
CA VAL A 192 -1.41 -13.74 12.42
C VAL A 192 -0.50 -13.08 11.37
N ARG A 193 0.32 -12.09 11.76
CA ARG A 193 1.24 -11.39 10.87
C ARG A 193 2.28 -12.33 10.24
N THR A 194 2.72 -13.35 10.99
CA THR A 194 3.71 -14.34 10.53
C THR A 194 3.09 -15.63 9.99
N ASP A 195 1.78 -15.64 9.78
CA ASP A 195 1.00 -16.79 9.27
C ASP A 195 1.18 -18.10 10.08
N ASN A 196 1.45 -17.99 11.38
CA ASN A 196 1.66 -19.15 12.24
C ASN A 196 0.33 -19.66 12.80
N ILE A 197 -0.30 -20.59 12.09
CA ILE A 197 -1.62 -21.14 12.43
C ILE A 197 -1.61 -21.85 13.78
N GLU A 198 -0.58 -22.66 14.07
CA GLU A 198 -0.49 -23.41 15.32
C GLU A 198 -0.33 -22.48 16.53
N MET A 199 0.48 -21.43 16.38
CA MET A 199 0.63 -20.40 17.40
C MET A 199 -0.67 -19.64 17.62
N ALA A 200 -1.36 -19.26 16.54
CA ALA A 200 -2.65 -18.57 16.63
C ALA A 200 -3.68 -19.45 17.37
N LYS A 201 -3.78 -20.74 17.05
CA LYS A 201 -4.66 -21.68 17.76
C LYS A 201 -4.33 -21.74 19.25
N LEU A 202 -3.05 -21.89 19.62
CA LEU A 202 -2.63 -21.89 21.02
C LEU A 202 -3.09 -20.64 21.76
N LEU A 203 -2.89 -19.47 21.17
CA LEU A 203 -3.23 -18.20 21.81
C LEU A 203 -4.75 -17.96 21.92
N ILE A 204 -5.51 -18.40 20.92
CA ILE A 204 -6.99 -18.37 20.94
C ILE A 204 -7.53 -19.30 22.03
N GLU A 205 -6.97 -20.51 22.17
CA GLU A 205 -7.34 -21.48 23.23
C GLU A 205 -7.08 -20.93 24.65
N HIS A 206 -6.18 -19.95 24.77
CA HIS A 206 -5.86 -19.27 26.02
C HIS A 206 -6.49 -17.87 26.14
N ASP A 207 -7.65 -17.65 25.53
CA ASP A 207 -8.48 -16.43 25.63
C ASP A 207 -7.78 -15.16 25.11
N SER A 208 -6.97 -15.26 24.07
CA SER A 208 -6.43 -14.09 23.41
C SER A 208 -7.55 -13.29 22.71
N ASP A 209 -7.56 -11.97 22.92
CA ASP A 209 -8.56 -11.07 22.32
C ASP A 209 -8.32 -10.95 20.80
N ILE A 210 -9.29 -11.45 20.03
CA ILE A 210 -9.23 -11.56 18.57
C ILE A 210 -9.67 -10.27 17.86
N ASN A 211 -10.37 -9.37 18.55
CA ASN A 211 -10.97 -8.16 17.96
C ASN A 211 -10.21 -6.86 18.31
N ILE A 212 -8.93 -6.98 18.63
CA ILE A 212 -8.07 -5.82 18.82
C ILE A 212 -7.66 -5.21 17.48
N LYS A 213 -7.26 -3.93 17.54
CA LYS A 213 -6.65 -3.20 16.42
C LYS A 213 -5.24 -2.74 16.79
N ASN A 214 -4.34 -2.74 15.82
CA ASN A 214 -3.05 -2.08 15.94
C ASN A 214 -3.18 -0.54 15.85
N LYS A 215 -2.08 0.19 15.90
CA LYS A 215 -2.06 1.66 15.76
C LYS A 215 -2.59 2.17 14.41
N ASP A 216 -2.45 1.38 13.35
CA ASP A 216 -2.99 1.70 12.03
C ASP A 216 -4.49 1.37 11.92
N GLY A 217 -5.12 0.96 13.01
CA GLY A 217 -6.51 0.55 13.05
C GLY A 217 -6.79 -0.78 12.35
N LYS A 218 -5.76 -1.51 11.89
CA LYS A 218 -5.93 -2.84 11.30
C LYS A 218 -6.28 -3.84 12.38
N ASN A 219 -7.32 -4.64 12.14
CA ASN A 219 -7.62 -5.83 12.92
C ASN A 219 -6.97 -7.08 12.30
N MET A 220 -7.12 -8.24 12.94
CA MET A 220 -6.50 -9.49 12.49
C MET A 220 -7.03 -9.97 11.14
N ILE A 221 -8.32 -9.74 10.84
CA ILE A 221 -8.92 -10.06 9.53
C ILE A 221 -8.22 -9.29 8.41
N MET A 222 -7.96 -7.99 8.60
CA MET A 222 -7.26 -7.18 7.59
C MET A 222 -5.83 -7.68 7.35
N ILE A 223 -5.13 -8.07 8.42
CA ILE A 223 -3.76 -8.64 8.31
C ILE A 223 -3.79 -9.98 7.59
N ALA A 224 -4.75 -10.87 7.90
CA ALA A 224 -4.90 -12.13 7.19
C ALA A 224 -5.26 -11.94 5.70
N CYS A 225 -6.05 -10.90 5.37
CA CYS A 225 -6.35 -10.53 3.99
C CYS A 225 -5.11 -10.01 3.24
N GLU A 226 -4.30 -9.18 3.90
CA GLU A 226 -3.04 -8.63 3.38
C GLU A 226 -2.00 -9.74 3.11
N ASN A 227 -1.93 -10.73 4.01
CA ASN A 227 -1.09 -11.91 3.82
C ASN A 227 -1.65 -12.87 2.73
N GLY A 228 -2.96 -12.88 2.52
CA GLY A 228 -3.65 -13.78 1.61
C GLY A 228 -3.77 -15.22 2.15
N ASN A 229 -3.59 -15.43 3.44
CA ASN A 229 -3.65 -16.76 4.05
C ASN A 229 -5.10 -17.14 4.39
N GLU A 230 -5.67 -18.02 3.56
CA GLU A 230 -7.06 -18.46 3.70
C GLU A 230 -7.28 -19.32 4.97
N GLU A 231 -6.29 -20.12 5.39
CA GLU A 231 -6.41 -20.93 6.61
C GLU A 231 -6.45 -20.04 7.85
N MET A 232 -5.59 -19.01 7.92
CA MET A 232 -5.61 -18.03 9.00
C MET A 232 -6.92 -17.25 9.01
N PHE A 233 -7.36 -16.77 7.83
CA PHE A 233 -8.64 -16.09 7.69
C PHE A 233 -9.79 -16.93 8.23
N ASN A 234 -9.89 -18.18 7.82
CA ASN A 234 -10.95 -19.09 8.26
C ASN A 234 -10.88 -19.35 9.77
N LEU A 235 -9.67 -19.57 10.33
CA LEU A 235 -9.49 -19.70 11.77
C LEU A 235 -10.02 -18.50 12.55
N LEU A 236 -9.75 -17.30 12.07
CA LEU A 236 -10.24 -16.06 12.69
C LEU A 236 -11.77 -15.96 12.61
N ILE A 237 -12.35 -16.30 11.45
CA ILE A 237 -13.83 -16.31 11.27
C ILE A 237 -14.51 -17.32 12.18
N GLU A 238 -13.98 -18.54 12.30
CA GLU A 238 -14.49 -19.58 13.20
C GLU A 238 -14.50 -19.13 14.67
N ASN A 239 -13.61 -18.18 15.02
CA ASN A 239 -13.51 -17.59 16.36
C ASN A 239 -14.13 -16.19 16.47
N ASN A 240 -15.09 -15.86 15.58
CA ASN A 240 -15.89 -14.65 15.60
C ASN A 240 -15.12 -13.34 15.46
N ALA A 241 -14.06 -13.31 14.65
CA ALA A 241 -13.42 -12.07 14.29
C ALA A 241 -14.35 -11.17 13.45
N ASP A 242 -14.37 -9.88 13.74
CA ASP A 242 -15.24 -8.92 13.06
C ASP A 242 -14.66 -8.51 11.70
N ILE A 243 -15.42 -8.81 10.62
CA ILE A 243 -15.07 -8.47 9.25
C ILE A 243 -15.42 -7.03 8.85
N ASN A 244 -16.28 -6.36 9.63
CA ASN A 244 -16.88 -5.06 9.26
C ASN A 244 -16.03 -3.86 9.71
N GLU A 245 -15.00 -4.11 10.48
CA GLU A 245 -14.12 -3.08 10.96
C GLU A 245 -13.36 -2.39 9.81
N LYS A 246 -13.00 -1.13 10.03
CA LYS A 246 -12.17 -0.36 9.12
C LYS A 246 -10.85 0.02 9.80
N SER A 247 -9.78 0.12 9.01
CA SER A 247 -8.49 0.65 9.45
C SER A 247 -8.58 2.14 9.79
N SER A 248 -7.52 2.74 10.31
CA SER A 248 -7.47 4.18 10.64
C SER A 248 -7.65 5.08 9.42
N TRP A 249 -7.38 4.58 8.22
CA TRP A 249 -7.59 5.27 6.94
C TRP A 249 -8.83 4.77 6.19
N GLY A 250 -9.75 4.11 6.90
CA GLY A 250 -11.08 3.73 6.42
C GLY A 250 -11.12 2.53 5.49
N ALA A 251 -9.98 1.83 5.26
CA ALA A 251 -9.96 0.66 4.40
C ALA A 251 -10.66 -0.53 5.07
N SER A 252 -11.52 -1.20 4.30
CA SER A 252 -12.16 -2.47 4.67
C SER A 252 -11.24 -3.67 4.40
N ALA A 253 -11.56 -4.82 4.99
CA ALA A 253 -10.87 -6.08 4.70
C ALA A 253 -10.88 -6.43 3.19
N LEU A 254 -11.94 -6.05 2.45
CA LEU A 254 -12.05 -6.31 1.02
C LEU A 254 -11.00 -5.55 0.20
N ILE A 255 -10.57 -4.36 0.63
CA ILE A 255 -9.50 -3.60 -0.05
C ILE A 255 -8.19 -4.40 0.03
N TYR A 256 -7.78 -4.89 1.22
CA TYR A 256 -6.57 -5.70 1.39
C TYR A 256 -6.65 -7.03 0.62
N ALA A 257 -7.81 -7.72 0.69
CA ALA A 257 -8.02 -8.94 -0.06
C ALA A 257 -7.98 -8.73 -1.58
N SER A 258 -8.39 -7.54 -2.07
CA SER A 258 -8.38 -7.18 -3.48
C SER A 258 -6.97 -6.95 -4.00
N GLU A 259 -6.10 -6.30 -3.23
CA GLU A 259 -4.68 -6.12 -3.54
C GLU A 259 -3.99 -7.49 -3.63
N LYS A 260 -4.24 -8.36 -2.65
CA LYS A 260 -3.69 -9.71 -2.62
C LYS A 260 -4.30 -10.65 -3.67
N GLY A 261 -5.50 -10.33 -4.15
CA GLY A 261 -6.20 -11.12 -5.16
C GLY A 261 -6.62 -12.51 -4.69
N ASN A 262 -6.87 -12.71 -3.39
CA ASN A 262 -7.39 -13.97 -2.86
C ASN A 262 -8.90 -14.07 -3.08
N ILE A 263 -9.28 -14.78 -4.14
CA ILE A 263 -10.66 -14.88 -4.61
C ILE A 263 -11.60 -15.50 -3.57
N ASN A 264 -11.14 -16.49 -2.80
CA ASN A 264 -11.97 -17.15 -1.80
C ASN A 264 -12.29 -16.20 -0.62
N ILE A 265 -11.28 -15.48 -0.13
CA ILE A 265 -11.47 -14.46 0.92
C ILE A 265 -12.36 -13.33 0.40
N MET A 266 -12.09 -12.80 -0.79
CA MET A 266 -12.90 -11.74 -1.40
C MET A 266 -14.36 -12.16 -1.52
N LYS A 267 -14.60 -13.37 -2.03
CA LYS A 267 -15.96 -13.92 -2.17
C LYS A 267 -16.65 -14.03 -0.81
N TYR A 268 -15.96 -14.57 0.20
CA TYR A 268 -16.51 -14.65 1.55
C TYR A 268 -16.93 -13.28 2.08
N LEU A 269 -16.07 -12.27 1.94
CA LEU A 269 -16.34 -10.91 2.41
C LEU A 269 -17.55 -10.28 1.69
N ILE A 270 -17.65 -10.45 0.38
CA ILE A 270 -18.75 -9.95 -0.46
C ILE A 270 -20.07 -10.67 -0.08
N ASP A 271 -20.05 -12.00 0.02
CA ASP A 271 -21.22 -12.81 0.37
C ASP A 271 -21.74 -12.46 1.80
N ASN A 272 -20.89 -11.93 2.67
CA ASN A 272 -21.24 -11.45 4.01
C ASN A 272 -21.51 -9.93 4.07
N GLY A 273 -21.69 -9.28 2.92
CA GLY A 273 -22.23 -7.93 2.82
C GLY A 273 -21.23 -6.79 2.91
N ILE A 274 -19.92 -7.05 2.77
CA ILE A 274 -18.95 -5.98 2.64
C ILE A 274 -19.18 -5.22 1.33
N ASP A 275 -19.27 -3.90 1.41
CA ASP A 275 -19.54 -3.04 0.26
C ASP A 275 -18.40 -3.11 -0.78
N VAL A 276 -18.72 -3.61 -1.98
CA VAL A 276 -17.79 -3.73 -3.11
C VAL A 276 -17.31 -2.37 -3.64
N ASN A 277 -18.05 -1.29 -3.36
CA ASN A 277 -17.71 0.09 -3.71
C ASN A 277 -17.25 0.91 -2.50
N GLY A 278 -17.04 0.26 -1.37
CA GLY A 278 -16.61 0.90 -0.12
C GLY A 278 -15.27 1.59 -0.30
N LYS A 279 -15.26 2.91 -0.10
CA LYS A 279 -14.06 3.74 -0.22
C LYS A 279 -13.28 3.76 1.09
N ALA A 280 -11.95 3.78 0.98
CA ALA A 280 -11.08 4.19 2.08
C ALA A 280 -11.28 5.69 2.34
N ASP A 281 -11.32 6.09 3.63
CA ASP A 281 -11.70 7.46 4.00
C ASP A 281 -10.67 8.51 3.59
N ASP A 282 -9.37 8.19 3.67
CA ASP A 282 -8.28 9.14 3.40
C ASP A 282 -8.12 9.46 1.92
N ASN A 283 -7.98 8.44 1.08
CA ASN A 283 -7.70 8.59 -0.34
C ASN A 283 -8.89 8.30 -1.25
N GLY A 284 -9.95 7.68 -0.71
CA GLY A 284 -11.15 7.32 -1.46
C GLY A 284 -10.97 6.12 -2.39
N ASP A 285 -9.93 5.31 -2.22
CA ASP A 285 -9.69 4.13 -3.05
C ASP A 285 -10.78 3.08 -2.85
N THR A 286 -11.21 2.48 -3.97
CA THR A 286 -12.15 1.35 -3.98
C THR A 286 -11.41 0.01 -4.07
N PRO A 287 -12.05 -1.11 -3.68
CA PRO A 287 -11.47 -2.43 -3.89
C PRO A 287 -11.04 -2.71 -5.33
N LEU A 288 -11.79 -2.19 -6.33
CA LEU A 288 -11.45 -2.38 -7.74
C LEU A 288 -10.17 -1.63 -8.15
N ILE A 289 -9.92 -0.43 -7.58
CA ILE A 289 -8.67 0.30 -7.82
C ILE A 289 -7.46 -0.56 -7.38
N TRP A 290 -7.54 -1.22 -6.22
CA TRP A 290 -6.48 -2.11 -5.75
C TRP A 290 -6.38 -3.41 -6.54
N ALA A 291 -7.54 -3.99 -6.94
CA ALA A 291 -7.57 -5.25 -7.67
C ALA A 291 -6.89 -5.18 -9.05
N VAL A 292 -7.01 -4.06 -9.80
CA VAL A 292 -6.49 -3.98 -11.18
C VAL A 292 -4.98 -4.08 -11.29
N THR A 293 -4.24 -3.80 -10.21
CA THR A 293 -2.77 -3.91 -10.14
C THR A 293 -2.29 -4.91 -9.09
N GLY A 294 -3.21 -5.58 -8.39
CA GLY A 294 -2.91 -6.58 -7.37
C GLY A 294 -2.25 -7.84 -7.92
N GLU A 295 -2.04 -8.82 -7.05
CA GLU A 295 -1.35 -10.09 -7.41
C GLU A 295 -2.15 -10.97 -8.38
N ASN A 296 -3.49 -10.88 -8.38
CA ASN A 296 -4.37 -11.64 -9.29
C ASN A 296 -5.40 -10.71 -9.99
N PRO A 297 -4.92 -9.77 -10.82
CA PRO A 297 -5.72 -8.61 -11.23
C PRO A 297 -6.94 -8.96 -12.04
N TYR A 298 -6.89 -10.00 -12.89
CA TYR A 298 -8.03 -10.35 -13.74
C TYR A 298 -9.17 -10.99 -12.96
N GLU A 299 -8.90 -12.01 -12.14
CA GLU A 299 -9.95 -12.73 -11.41
C GLU A 299 -10.51 -11.86 -10.27
N ALA A 300 -9.66 -11.08 -9.59
CA ALA A 300 -10.10 -10.16 -8.56
C ALA A 300 -11.00 -9.05 -9.13
N SER A 301 -10.56 -8.38 -10.21
CA SER A 301 -11.38 -7.36 -10.87
C SER A 301 -12.68 -7.94 -11.40
N LYS A 302 -12.64 -9.13 -11.98
CA LYS A 302 -13.83 -9.82 -12.51
C LYS A 302 -14.84 -10.10 -11.38
N LEU A 303 -14.39 -10.66 -10.27
CA LEU A 303 -15.26 -10.94 -9.12
C LEU A 303 -15.93 -9.66 -8.61
N LEU A 304 -15.19 -8.57 -8.44
CA LEU A 304 -15.74 -7.29 -7.99
C LEU A 304 -16.77 -6.72 -8.98
N ILE A 305 -16.48 -6.74 -10.28
CA ILE A 305 -17.37 -6.24 -11.32
C ILE A 305 -18.65 -7.07 -11.40
N GLU A 306 -18.55 -8.40 -11.32
CA GLU A 306 -19.72 -9.31 -11.30
C GLU A 306 -20.61 -9.08 -10.06
N ASN A 307 -20.06 -8.49 -8.98
CA ASN A 307 -20.78 -8.11 -7.79
C ASN A 307 -21.10 -6.62 -7.71
N GLY A 308 -21.03 -5.89 -8.82
CA GLY A 308 -21.52 -4.51 -8.94
C GLY A 308 -20.49 -3.43 -8.60
N ALA A 309 -19.20 -3.71 -8.69
CA ALA A 309 -18.19 -2.66 -8.58
C ALA A 309 -18.32 -1.66 -9.74
N ASP A 310 -18.29 -0.37 -9.42
CA ASP A 310 -18.31 0.71 -10.40
C ASP A 310 -16.92 0.83 -11.07
N VAL A 311 -16.87 0.47 -12.35
CA VAL A 311 -15.63 0.49 -13.14
C VAL A 311 -15.07 1.90 -13.41
N ASN A 312 -15.88 2.95 -13.18
CA ASN A 312 -15.52 4.35 -13.35
C ASN A 312 -15.41 5.12 -12.02
N ALA A 313 -15.59 4.45 -10.89
CA ALA A 313 -15.45 5.10 -9.58
C ALA A 313 -14.05 5.67 -9.42
N THR A 314 -13.96 6.95 -9.10
CA THR A 314 -12.69 7.62 -8.82
C THR A 314 -12.44 7.76 -7.32
N ASN A 315 -11.17 7.71 -6.95
CA ASN A 315 -10.73 8.12 -5.61
C ASN A 315 -10.69 9.65 -5.49
N ASN A 316 -10.26 10.16 -4.33
CA ASN A 316 -10.19 11.60 -4.05
C ASN A 316 -9.17 12.35 -4.92
N SER A 317 -8.24 11.62 -5.53
CA SER A 317 -7.25 12.15 -6.47
C SER A 317 -7.70 12.03 -7.93
N GLY A 318 -8.94 11.61 -8.21
CA GLY A 318 -9.43 11.39 -9.56
C GLY A 318 -8.94 10.09 -10.23
N THR A 319 -8.27 9.20 -9.47
CA THR A 319 -7.81 7.89 -9.99
C THR A 319 -9.01 6.98 -10.19
N ALA A 320 -9.24 6.51 -11.42
CA ALA A 320 -10.17 5.45 -11.76
C ALA A 320 -9.40 4.13 -12.01
N PRO A 321 -10.06 2.95 -11.97
CA PRO A 321 -9.39 1.69 -12.28
C PRO A 321 -8.65 1.68 -13.61
N ALA A 322 -9.21 2.34 -14.64
CA ALA A 322 -8.57 2.44 -15.95
C ALA A 322 -7.28 3.27 -15.96
N THR A 323 -7.11 4.25 -15.06
CA THR A 323 -5.92 5.12 -15.03
C THR A 323 -4.65 4.43 -14.57
N ILE A 324 -4.77 3.33 -13.81
CA ILE A 324 -3.62 2.58 -13.28
C ILE A 324 -3.32 1.30 -14.06
N LEU A 325 -3.95 1.10 -15.22
CA LEU A 325 -3.77 -0.10 -16.06
C LEU A 325 -2.32 -0.32 -16.53
N ALA A 326 -1.47 0.70 -16.52
CA ALA A 326 -0.06 0.55 -16.87
C ALA A 326 0.68 -0.52 -16.04
N GLY A 327 0.25 -0.75 -14.80
CA GLY A 327 0.76 -1.81 -13.92
C GLY A 327 -0.04 -3.13 -13.98
N SER A 328 -1.01 -3.25 -14.87
CA SER A 328 -1.94 -4.38 -14.92
C SER A 328 -1.58 -5.38 -16.05
N VAL A 329 -2.54 -6.22 -16.42
CA VAL A 329 -2.43 -7.19 -17.51
C VAL A 329 -3.45 -6.89 -18.63
N PRO A 330 -3.15 -7.21 -19.90
CA PRO A 330 -4.00 -6.87 -21.05
C PRO A 330 -5.47 -7.32 -20.93
N LYS A 331 -5.71 -8.45 -20.27
CA LYS A 331 -7.07 -8.98 -20.05
C LYS A 331 -7.93 -8.06 -19.18
N VAL A 332 -7.33 -7.32 -18.24
CA VAL A 332 -8.05 -6.37 -17.39
C VAL A 332 -8.51 -5.17 -18.20
N VAL A 333 -7.71 -4.68 -19.15
CA VAL A 333 -8.12 -3.60 -20.07
C VAL A 333 -9.42 -3.95 -20.77
N LYS A 334 -9.45 -5.16 -21.37
CA LYS A 334 -10.66 -5.64 -22.05
C LYS A 334 -11.83 -5.82 -21.08
N LEU A 335 -11.59 -6.41 -19.91
CA LEU A 335 -12.61 -6.62 -18.88
C LEU A 335 -13.27 -5.30 -18.46
N LEU A 336 -12.47 -4.26 -18.14
CA LEU A 336 -12.98 -2.95 -17.79
C LEU A 336 -13.78 -2.33 -18.95
N LYS A 337 -13.26 -2.40 -20.17
CA LYS A 337 -13.94 -1.85 -21.37
C LYS A 337 -15.27 -2.53 -21.63
N ASP A 338 -15.32 -3.87 -21.57
CA ASP A 338 -16.55 -4.65 -21.79
C ASP A 338 -17.64 -4.31 -20.75
N ASN A 339 -17.25 -3.80 -19.59
CA ASN A 339 -18.15 -3.36 -18.52
C ASN A 339 -18.33 -1.83 -18.45
N GLY A 340 -17.97 -1.10 -19.50
CA GLY A 340 -18.28 0.31 -19.66
C GLY A 340 -17.25 1.28 -19.06
N ALA A 341 -16.03 0.85 -18.81
CA ALA A 341 -14.97 1.76 -18.37
C ALA A 341 -14.60 2.75 -19.48
N ASP A 342 -14.38 4.00 -19.09
CA ASP A 342 -13.78 5.03 -19.92
C ASP A 342 -12.27 4.84 -19.95
N LEU A 343 -11.71 4.43 -21.10
CA LEU A 343 -10.26 4.23 -21.27
C LEU A 343 -9.50 5.53 -21.57
N ASP A 344 -10.20 6.63 -21.80
CA ASP A 344 -9.64 7.96 -21.99
C ASP A 344 -9.84 8.85 -20.76
N THR A 345 -10.18 8.25 -19.62
CA THR A 345 -10.27 8.93 -18.31
C THR A 345 -8.93 9.53 -17.92
N LYS A 346 -8.98 10.55 -17.05
CA LYS A 346 -7.78 11.33 -16.65
C LYS A 346 -7.28 10.93 -15.27
N PHE A 347 -5.97 10.89 -15.12
CA PHE A 347 -5.32 10.96 -13.81
C PHE A 347 -5.18 12.42 -13.32
N THR A 348 -4.81 12.66 -12.06
CA THR A 348 -4.66 14.00 -11.45
C THR A 348 -3.81 14.98 -12.25
N ASP A 349 -2.85 14.47 -13.03
CA ASP A 349 -1.95 15.29 -13.88
C ASP A 349 -2.41 15.32 -15.33
N ASP A 350 -3.69 15.03 -15.56
CA ASP A 350 -4.32 15.01 -16.89
C ASP A 350 -3.75 13.95 -17.87
N ALA A 351 -2.96 12.97 -17.41
CA ALA A 351 -2.45 11.91 -18.28
C ALA A 351 -3.46 10.78 -18.44
N PRO A 352 -3.84 10.41 -19.70
CA PRO A 352 -4.70 9.25 -19.93
C PRO A 352 -3.96 7.93 -19.74
N PRO A 353 -4.66 6.79 -19.53
CA PRO A 353 -4.06 5.47 -19.35
C PRO A 353 -3.01 5.10 -20.39
N ILE A 354 -3.28 5.41 -21.67
CA ILE A 354 -2.36 5.13 -22.77
C ILE A 354 -1.03 5.93 -22.67
N ALA A 355 -1.09 7.17 -22.19
CA ALA A 355 0.11 7.99 -22.00
C ALA A 355 0.94 7.48 -20.82
N ILE A 356 0.29 7.05 -19.72
CA ILE A 356 0.95 6.41 -18.58
C ILE A 356 1.61 5.09 -19.01
N ALA A 357 0.90 4.24 -19.76
CA ALA A 357 1.46 2.99 -20.29
C ALA A 357 2.66 3.23 -21.23
N ALA A 358 2.61 4.30 -22.02
CA ALA A 358 3.70 4.70 -22.91
C ALA A 358 4.91 5.23 -22.15
N SER A 359 4.69 5.98 -21.04
CA SER A 359 5.77 6.53 -20.21
C SER A 359 6.57 5.45 -19.47
N VAL A 360 5.93 4.32 -19.10
CA VAL A 360 6.63 3.18 -18.51
C VAL A 360 7.09 2.15 -19.56
N GLY A 361 6.84 2.41 -20.85
CA GLY A 361 7.25 1.54 -21.94
C GLY A 361 6.48 0.21 -22.03
N ASN A 362 5.30 0.09 -21.39
CA ASN A 362 4.50 -1.14 -21.40
C ASN A 362 3.74 -1.34 -22.71
N LEU A 363 4.41 -1.92 -23.70
CA LEU A 363 3.86 -2.16 -25.05
C LEU A 363 2.59 -3.02 -25.02
N GLU A 364 2.51 -4.02 -24.15
CA GLU A 364 1.36 -4.94 -24.09
C GLU A 364 0.09 -4.21 -23.63
N ILE A 365 0.22 -3.32 -22.63
CA ILE A 365 -0.92 -2.49 -22.19
C ILE A 365 -1.25 -1.43 -23.24
N VAL A 366 -0.26 -0.79 -23.86
CA VAL A 366 -0.52 0.16 -24.97
C VAL A 366 -1.31 -0.53 -26.11
N LYS A 367 -0.91 -1.75 -26.51
CA LYS A 367 -1.66 -2.55 -27.49
C LYS A 367 -3.08 -2.81 -27.03
N ALA A 368 -3.24 -3.30 -25.80
CA ALA A 368 -4.57 -3.62 -25.28
C ALA A 368 -5.48 -2.38 -25.20
N LEU A 369 -4.97 -1.22 -24.80
CA LEU A 369 -5.72 0.03 -24.77
C LEU A 369 -6.20 0.44 -26.18
N VAL A 370 -5.28 0.46 -27.15
CA VAL A 370 -5.61 0.83 -28.53
C VAL A 370 -6.60 -0.16 -29.15
N GLU A 371 -6.39 -1.46 -28.99
CA GLU A 371 -7.27 -2.52 -29.52
C GLU A 371 -8.67 -2.48 -28.88
N ASN A 372 -8.82 -1.92 -27.69
CA ASN A 372 -10.08 -1.72 -27.00
C ASN A 372 -10.63 -0.28 -27.15
N GLY A 373 -10.04 0.53 -28.04
CA GLY A 373 -10.60 1.80 -28.48
C GLY A 373 -10.18 3.04 -27.72
N ALA A 374 -9.07 2.99 -26.97
CA ALA A 374 -8.45 4.21 -26.43
C ALA A 374 -7.93 5.10 -27.57
N ASP A 375 -8.12 6.42 -27.46
CA ASP A 375 -7.66 7.37 -28.46
C ASP A 375 -6.14 7.60 -28.33
N VAL A 376 -5.37 7.18 -29.34
CA VAL A 376 -3.91 7.35 -29.38
C VAL A 376 -3.46 8.80 -29.35
N ASN A 377 -4.36 9.74 -29.70
CA ASN A 377 -4.11 11.16 -29.77
C ASN A 377 -4.76 11.94 -28.61
N TYR A 378 -5.39 11.22 -27.68
CA TYR A 378 -6.06 11.87 -26.57
C TYR A 378 -5.10 12.68 -25.68
N TYR A 379 -5.47 13.93 -25.44
CA TYR A 379 -4.79 14.80 -24.50
C TYR A 379 -5.82 15.75 -23.84
N PRO A 380 -5.89 15.73 -22.52
CA PRO A 380 -6.95 16.43 -21.83
C PRO A 380 -6.69 17.92 -21.57
N ASN A 381 -5.49 18.42 -21.88
CA ASN A 381 -5.07 19.79 -21.59
C ASN A 381 -4.24 20.43 -22.72
N ASP A 382 -3.93 21.73 -22.58
CA ASP A 382 -3.18 22.51 -23.58
C ASP A 382 -1.69 22.12 -23.71
N MET A 383 -1.19 21.22 -22.88
CA MET A 383 0.23 20.78 -22.92
C MET A 383 0.49 19.71 -23.97
N ASN A 384 -0.55 19.02 -24.41
CA ASN A 384 -0.52 18.01 -25.48
C ASN A 384 0.47 16.86 -25.24
N TYR A 385 0.67 16.45 -23.97
CA TYR A 385 1.51 15.33 -23.60
C TYR A 385 0.80 14.01 -23.95
N THR A 386 0.73 13.71 -25.26
CA THR A 386 0.12 12.47 -25.76
C THR A 386 1.06 11.28 -25.56
N ALA A 387 0.52 10.07 -25.71
CA ALA A 387 1.28 8.83 -25.57
C ALA A 387 2.57 8.80 -26.41
N ILE A 388 2.57 9.41 -27.60
CA ILE A 388 3.75 9.41 -28.47
C ILE A 388 4.91 10.26 -27.89
N TYR A 389 4.59 11.39 -27.26
CA TYR A 389 5.61 12.23 -26.61
C TYR A 389 6.24 11.51 -25.43
N HIS A 390 5.43 10.81 -24.60
CA HIS A 390 5.95 9.98 -23.53
C HIS A 390 6.84 8.84 -24.03
N ALA A 391 6.45 8.18 -25.13
CA ALA A 391 7.27 7.13 -25.73
C ALA A 391 8.61 7.65 -26.26
N ILE A 392 8.64 8.89 -26.77
CA ILE A 392 9.88 9.54 -27.23
C ILE A 392 10.78 9.88 -26.05
N ASP A 393 10.24 10.50 -25.00
CA ASP A 393 10.97 10.87 -23.78
C ASP A 393 11.70 9.68 -23.15
N GLN A 394 11.00 8.55 -23.09
CA GLN A 394 11.52 7.35 -22.44
C GLN A 394 12.32 6.44 -23.40
N GLY A 395 12.50 6.85 -24.65
CA GLY A 395 13.18 6.02 -25.66
C GLY A 395 12.49 4.68 -25.94
N SER A 396 11.16 4.62 -25.73
CA SER A 396 10.34 3.41 -25.91
C SER A 396 10.04 3.15 -27.39
N TYR A 397 11.04 2.68 -28.14
CA TYR A 397 10.99 2.56 -29.59
C TYR A 397 9.83 1.70 -30.11
N GLU A 398 9.59 0.57 -29.46
CA GLU A 398 8.52 -0.36 -29.87
C GLU A 398 7.13 0.22 -29.64
N VAL A 399 6.96 0.95 -28.53
CA VAL A 399 5.73 1.70 -28.23
C VAL A 399 5.52 2.79 -29.28
N ALA A 400 6.55 3.59 -29.59
CA ALA A 400 6.49 4.63 -30.60
C ALA A 400 6.12 4.05 -31.99
N GLU A 401 6.78 2.97 -32.43
CA GLU A 401 6.44 2.32 -33.69
C GLU A 401 5.01 1.80 -33.74
N TYR A 402 4.52 1.24 -32.61
CA TYR A 402 3.14 0.76 -32.52
C TYR A 402 2.13 1.90 -32.61
N LEU A 403 2.34 2.98 -31.86
CA LEU A 403 1.48 4.16 -31.89
C LEU A 403 1.42 4.79 -33.30
N PHE A 404 2.55 4.92 -33.99
CA PHE A 404 2.59 5.41 -35.37
C PHE A 404 1.81 4.53 -36.34
N LYS A 405 1.83 3.21 -36.18
CA LYS A 405 1.02 2.27 -36.99
C LYS A 405 -0.47 2.41 -36.75
N ASN A 406 -0.86 2.93 -35.58
CA ASN A 406 -2.24 3.05 -35.13
C ASN A 406 -2.79 4.47 -35.18
N GLY A 407 -2.18 5.37 -35.95
CA GLY A 407 -2.84 6.62 -36.32
C GLY A 407 -2.46 7.84 -35.50
N VAL A 408 -1.27 7.89 -34.93
CA VAL A 408 -0.75 9.12 -34.33
C VAL A 408 -0.83 10.30 -35.29
N ASP A 409 -1.40 11.41 -34.84
CA ASP A 409 -1.38 12.66 -35.56
C ASP A 409 -0.01 13.36 -35.43
N LEU A 410 0.72 13.35 -36.53
CA LEU A 410 2.07 13.96 -36.59
C LEU A 410 2.06 15.49 -36.49
N ASN A 411 0.90 16.13 -36.59
CA ASN A 411 0.76 17.59 -36.50
C ASN A 411 0.41 18.06 -35.08
N ILE A 412 0.21 17.15 -34.14
CA ILE A 412 0.04 17.54 -32.74
C ILE A 412 1.30 18.26 -32.28
N GLU A 413 1.12 19.46 -31.69
CA GLU A 413 2.22 20.27 -31.17
C GLU A 413 2.27 20.17 -29.65
N LEU A 414 3.39 19.69 -29.11
CA LEU A 414 3.70 19.72 -27.69
C LEU A 414 4.11 21.13 -27.27
N LYS A 415 3.57 21.64 -26.17
CA LYS A 415 4.13 22.76 -25.40
C LYS A 415 4.99 22.16 -24.27
N PRO A 416 6.30 22.21 -24.34
CA PRO A 416 7.13 21.74 -23.25
C PRO A 416 6.85 22.63 -22.01
N SER A 417 6.64 22.00 -20.87
CA SER A 417 6.65 22.73 -19.60
C SER A 417 8.08 23.18 -19.32
N ASP A 418 8.25 24.29 -18.60
CA ASP A 418 9.56 24.87 -18.20
C ASP A 418 10.47 23.92 -17.39
N VAL A 419 10.07 22.65 -17.22
CA VAL A 419 10.74 21.63 -16.41
C VAL A 419 11.99 21.07 -17.07
N TYR A 420 12.10 21.15 -18.40
CA TYR A 420 13.28 20.64 -19.13
C TYR A 420 14.17 21.81 -19.59
N GLY A 421 14.86 22.43 -18.65
CA GLY A 421 16.05 23.26 -18.81
C GLY A 421 16.20 24.06 -20.11
N GLY A 422 15.28 25.00 -20.39
CA GLY A 422 15.38 25.93 -21.49
C GLY A 422 14.80 25.40 -22.79
N ALA A 423 13.48 25.48 -22.94
CA ALA A 423 12.81 25.26 -24.20
C ALA A 423 13.39 26.16 -25.29
N ILE A 424 14.02 25.55 -26.29
CA ILE A 424 14.58 26.27 -27.46
C ILE A 424 13.44 26.83 -28.32
N LYS A 425 12.21 26.29 -28.16
CA LYS A 425 11.03 26.60 -28.97
C LYS A 425 9.74 26.52 -28.11
N GLU A 426 8.77 27.39 -28.39
CA GLU A 426 7.49 27.40 -27.67
C GLU A 426 6.61 26.15 -27.93
N ARG A 427 6.78 25.52 -29.10
CA ARG A 427 6.04 24.34 -29.53
C ARG A 427 6.90 23.43 -30.39
N TYR A 428 6.72 22.12 -30.26
CA TYR A 428 7.38 21.09 -31.04
C TYR A 428 6.35 20.17 -31.68
N ASN A 429 6.46 19.92 -32.98
CA ASN A 429 5.81 18.73 -33.56
C ASN A 429 6.60 17.45 -33.18
N VAL A 430 6.03 16.29 -33.46
CA VAL A 430 6.62 14.99 -33.04
C VAL A 430 8.04 14.79 -33.56
N LEU A 431 8.36 15.23 -34.79
CA LEU A 431 9.72 15.09 -35.34
C LEU A 431 10.71 16.07 -34.69
N GLU A 432 10.33 17.33 -34.59
CA GLU A 432 11.13 18.36 -33.94
C GLU A 432 11.45 18.01 -32.48
N TYR A 433 10.48 17.37 -31.78
CA TYR A 433 10.69 16.91 -30.43
C TYR A 433 11.69 15.76 -30.35
N ALA A 434 11.56 14.74 -31.23
CA ALA A 434 12.53 13.65 -31.30
C ALA A 434 13.96 14.16 -31.64
N GLU A 435 14.06 15.18 -32.51
CA GLU A 435 15.33 15.82 -32.83
C GLU A 435 15.91 16.58 -31.61
N ALA A 436 15.07 17.26 -30.82
CA ALA A 436 15.47 17.96 -29.61
C ALA A 436 16.00 16.98 -28.52
N MET A 437 15.40 15.79 -28.42
CA MET A 437 15.88 14.73 -27.53
C MET A 437 17.17 14.07 -27.97
N GLN A 438 17.67 14.35 -29.19
CA GLN A 438 18.94 13.85 -29.75
C GLN A 438 19.06 12.31 -29.83
N ASP A 439 17.96 11.57 -29.70
CA ASP A 439 17.93 10.12 -29.86
C ASP A 439 17.88 9.75 -31.35
N LYS A 440 19.04 9.38 -31.93
CA LYS A 440 19.17 9.06 -33.35
C LYS A 440 18.23 7.94 -33.79
N LYS A 441 18.05 6.90 -32.96
CA LYS A 441 17.17 5.77 -33.31
C LYS A 441 15.70 6.20 -33.30
N MET A 442 15.29 7.03 -32.36
CA MET A 442 13.95 7.58 -32.32
C MET A 442 13.71 8.52 -33.51
N ILE A 443 14.65 9.39 -33.84
CA ILE A 443 14.61 10.28 -35.03
C ILE A 443 14.39 9.46 -36.32
N ASP A 444 15.12 8.35 -36.49
CA ASP A 444 14.98 7.48 -37.66
C ASP A 444 13.58 6.85 -37.73
N ILE A 445 13.05 6.40 -36.60
CA ILE A 445 11.68 5.86 -36.49
C ILE A 445 10.66 6.93 -36.89
N VAL A 446 10.69 8.09 -36.24
CA VAL A 446 9.73 9.19 -36.50
C VAL A 446 9.80 9.65 -37.96
N SER A 447 11.01 9.89 -38.49
CA SER A 447 11.24 10.33 -39.88
C SER A 447 10.66 9.38 -40.91
N LYS A 448 10.67 8.08 -40.67
CA LYS A 448 10.08 7.06 -41.54
C LYS A 448 8.57 7.25 -41.74
N TYR A 449 7.86 7.67 -40.69
CA TYR A 449 6.41 7.90 -40.75
C TYR A 449 6.06 9.26 -41.33
N TYR A 450 6.87 10.30 -41.11
CA TYR A 450 6.71 11.60 -41.80
C TYR A 450 6.87 11.48 -43.33
N LYS A 451 7.81 10.68 -43.82
CA LYS A 451 8.04 10.46 -45.25
C LYS A 451 6.91 9.68 -45.94
N LYS A 452 6.14 8.89 -45.21
CA LYS A 452 5.02 8.10 -45.76
C LYS A 452 3.73 8.91 -45.92
N LYS A 453 3.61 10.05 -45.22
CA LYS A 453 2.40 10.91 -45.29
C LYS A 453 2.51 12.02 -46.38
N LYS A 454 3.70 12.24 -46.96
CA LYS A 454 3.90 13.08 -48.14
C LYS A 454 3.81 12.25 -49.41
#